data_7c9951e4da1821b516a80a1128f8108e
#
_entry.id   7c9951e4da1821b516a80a1128f8108e
#
_cell.length_a   1.000
_cell.length_b   1.000
_cell.length_c   1.000
_cell.angle_alpha   90.00
_cell.angle_beta   90.00
_cell.angle_gamma   90.00
#
_symmetry.space_group_name_H-M   'P 1'
#
loop_
_entity.id
_entity.type
_entity.pdbx_description
1 polymer ?
#
loop_
_entity_poly.entity_id
_entity_poly.type
_entity_poly.pdbx_seq_one_letter_code
_entity_poly.pdbx_strand_id
1 'polypeptide(L)'
;CLESILRFLGIGAGDEVITSAYTYTASASPAVHVGATLKFIDVAPDSFEMDYDALEAAITEKTKVIVPVDIAGVPCDYDRIFDIVERKKALFHPSNDVQRAIGHVIVAADAAHAFGASYMRAGERIMCGNVADFTSFSFHAVKNFTTAEGGASTCKDIEGIDNEEI
;
A
#
# COMPACT_ATOMS: atom_id res chain seq x y z
N CYS A 1 10.68 -4.29 -4.28
CA CYS A 1 9.31 -4.77 -3.94
C CYS A 1 8.25 -3.74 -4.34
N LEU A 2 8.13 -2.55 -3.69
CA LEU A 2 7.07 -1.58 -4.03
C LEU A 2 7.09 -1.17 -5.52
N GLU A 3 8.26 -0.91 -6.11
CA GLU A 3 8.34 -0.59 -7.54
C GLU A 3 7.89 -1.75 -8.41
N SER A 4 8.22 -2.99 -8.06
CA SER A 4 7.75 -4.19 -8.78
C SER A 4 6.22 -4.30 -8.72
N ILE A 5 5.63 -4.04 -7.54
CA ILE A 5 4.17 -4.00 -7.37
C ILE A 5 3.55 -2.93 -8.28
N LEU A 6 4.06 -1.69 -8.27
CA LEU A 6 3.52 -0.63 -9.13
C LEU A 6 3.66 -0.94 -10.63
N ARG A 7 4.77 -1.56 -11.05
CA ARG A 7 4.96 -2.00 -12.44
C ARG A 7 4.03 -3.14 -12.82
N PHE A 8 3.84 -4.12 -11.95
CA PHE A 8 2.87 -5.21 -12.14
C PHE A 8 1.44 -4.68 -12.30
N LEU A 9 1.08 -3.70 -11.47
CA LEU A 9 -0.22 -3.01 -11.54
C LEU A 9 -0.37 -2.11 -12.78
N GLY A 10 0.69 -1.90 -13.57
CA GLY A 10 0.68 -1.03 -14.73
C GLY A 10 0.53 0.46 -14.40
N ILE A 11 0.99 0.87 -13.21
CA ILE A 11 0.94 2.27 -12.78
C ILE A 11 1.92 3.12 -13.57
N GLY A 12 1.50 4.30 -14.01
CA GLY A 12 2.32 5.17 -14.84
C GLY A 12 1.82 6.61 -14.96
N ALA A 13 2.23 7.25 -16.06
CA ALA A 13 1.88 8.64 -16.32
C ALA A 13 0.34 8.83 -16.40
N GLY A 14 -0.16 9.79 -15.64
CA GLY A 14 -1.59 10.09 -15.53
C GLY A 14 -2.24 9.48 -14.28
N ASP A 15 -1.62 8.49 -13.66
CA ASP A 15 -2.07 7.89 -12.41
C ASP A 15 -1.56 8.65 -11.19
N GLU A 16 -2.26 8.53 -10.08
CA GLU A 16 -1.87 9.08 -8.78
C GLU A 16 -1.61 7.96 -7.77
N VAL A 17 -0.52 8.10 -7.02
CA VAL A 17 -0.15 7.25 -5.90
C VAL A 17 -0.10 8.12 -4.64
N ILE A 18 -0.80 7.70 -3.59
CA ILE A 18 -0.89 8.41 -2.31
C ILE A 18 -0.05 7.67 -1.28
N THR A 19 0.77 8.39 -0.51
CA THR A 19 1.50 7.83 0.63
C THR A 19 1.60 8.82 1.78
N SER A 20 2.07 8.37 2.96
CA SER A 20 2.32 9.23 4.11
C SER A 20 3.50 10.18 3.85
N ALA A 21 3.40 11.41 4.35
CA ALA A 21 4.53 12.34 4.36
C ALA A 21 5.62 11.93 5.37
N TYR A 22 5.23 11.23 6.44
CA TYR A 22 6.16 10.68 7.42
C TYR A 22 6.58 9.26 7.04
N THR A 23 7.58 9.16 6.18
CA THR A 23 8.11 7.89 5.71
C THR A 23 9.54 8.04 5.19
N TYR A 24 10.17 6.90 4.91
CA TYR A 24 11.42 6.86 4.15
C TYR A 24 11.14 7.02 2.65
N THR A 25 12.09 7.58 1.92
CA THR A 25 11.95 7.86 0.47
C THR A 25 11.55 6.65 -0.37
N ALA A 26 11.85 5.44 0.08
CA ALA A 26 11.52 4.20 -0.63
C ALA A 26 10.01 3.91 -0.73
N SER A 27 9.16 4.51 0.12
CA SER A 27 7.69 4.43 -0.03
C SER A 27 7.19 5.33 -1.17
N ALA A 28 7.91 6.40 -1.46
CA ALA A 28 7.50 7.47 -2.38
C ALA A 28 8.18 7.36 -3.76
N SER A 29 9.49 7.11 -3.79
CA SER A 29 10.28 7.10 -5.03
C SER A 29 9.77 6.13 -6.10
N PRO A 30 9.21 4.94 -5.79
CA PRO A 30 8.65 4.05 -6.80
C PRO A 30 7.57 4.70 -7.67
N ALA A 31 6.71 5.54 -7.08
CA ALA A 31 5.68 6.27 -7.83
C ALA A 31 6.31 7.20 -8.88
N VAL A 32 7.39 7.89 -8.52
CA VAL A 32 8.14 8.77 -9.43
C VAL A 32 8.85 7.95 -10.52
N HIS A 33 9.45 6.81 -10.16
CA HIS A 33 10.16 5.94 -11.11
C HIS A 33 9.24 5.37 -12.20
N VAL A 34 7.98 5.08 -11.87
CA VAL A 34 6.99 4.62 -12.85
C VAL A 34 6.31 5.77 -13.60
N GLY A 35 6.61 7.03 -13.26
CA GLY A 35 6.06 8.22 -13.90
C GLY A 35 4.69 8.66 -13.38
N ALA A 36 4.22 8.11 -12.28
CA ALA A 36 2.97 8.49 -11.64
C ALA A 36 3.10 9.81 -10.86
N THR A 37 1.98 10.47 -10.62
CA THR A 37 1.91 11.63 -9.73
C THR A 37 1.88 11.16 -8.29
N LEU A 38 2.88 11.57 -7.51
CA LEU A 38 2.96 11.30 -6.08
C LEU A 38 2.18 12.35 -5.29
N LYS A 39 1.32 11.89 -4.37
CA LYS A 39 0.64 12.72 -3.38
C LYS A 39 1.04 12.31 -1.98
N PHE A 40 1.35 13.28 -1.15
CA PHE A 40 1.61 13.07 0.26
C PHE A 40 0.40 13.46 1.12
N ILE A 41 0.09 12.60 2.08
CA ILE A 41 -0.86 12.89 3.16
C ILE A 41 -0.06 13.06 4.44
N ASP A 42 -0.34 14.13 5.17
CA ASP A 42 0.29 14.37 6.47
C ASP A 42 -0.15 13.31 7.49
N VAL A 43 0.53 13.24 8.60
CA VAL A 43 0.15 12.38 9.72
C VAL A 43 -0.93 13.06 10.57
N ALA A 44 -1.74 12.24 11.23
CA ALA A 44 -2.70 12.75 12.19
C ALA A 44 -1.98 13.42 13.39
N PRO A 45 -2.59 14.42 14.05
CA PRO A 45 -2.03 15.03 15.24
C PRO A 45 -1.66 13.97 16.30
N ASP A 46 -0.47 14.10 16.88
CA ASP A 46 0.05 13.20 17.91
C ASP A 46 0.18 11.73 17.49
N SER A 47 0.27 11.46 16.17
CA SER A 47 0.40 10.13 15.59
C SER A 47 1.50 10.09 14.54
N PHE A 48 1.95 8.87 14.18
CA PHE A 48 2.79 8.60 13.01
C PHE A 48 2.00 8.00 11.85
N GLU A 49 0.72 7.70 12.05
CA GLU A 49 -0.17 7.22 11.01
C GLU A 49 -0.66 8.38 10.14
N MET A 50 -0.92 8.10 8.85
CA MET A 50 -1.48 9.11 7.97
C MET A 50 -2.84 9.61 8.47
N ASP A 51 -3.17 10.86 8.20
CA ASP A 51 -4.50 11.40 8.46
C ASP A 51 -5.51 10.78 7.49
N TYR A 52 -6.38 9.90 7.99
CA TYR A 52 -7.35 9.18 7.18
C TYR A 52 -8.45 10.08 6.60
N ASP A 53 -8.80 11.19 7.24
CA ASP A 53 -9.77 12.13 6.70
C ASP A 53 -9.16 12.91 5.52
N ALA A 54 -7.88 13.28 5.65
CA ALA A 54 -7.11 13.87 4.56
C ALA A 54 -6.89 12.85 3.42
N LEU A 55 -6.65 11.56 3.73
CA LEU A 55 -6.58 10.48 2.75
C LEU A 55 -7.87 10.40 1.94
N GLU A 56 -9.03 10.35 2.61
CA GLU A 56 -10.33 10.28 1.93
C GLU A 56 -10.58 11.46 1.00
N ALA A 57 -10.21 12.67 1.44
CA ALA A 57 -10.35 13.88 0.65
C ALA A 57 -9.41 13.94 -0.56
N ALA A 58 -8.24 13.28 -0.50
CA ALA A 58 -7.22 13.30 -1.55
C ALA A 58 -7.49 12.32 -2.70
N ILE A 59 -8.37 11.32 -2.52
CA ILE A 59 -8.69 10.33 -3.55
C ILE A 59 -9.48 11.00 -4.69
N THR A 60 -8.99 10.82 -5.91
CA THR A 60 -9.59 11.32 -7.15
C THR A 60 -9.79 10.19 -8.15
N GLU A 61 -10.38 10.49 -9.32
CA GLU A 61 -10.52 9.54 -10.43
C GLU A 61 -9.17 9.03 -10.99
N LYS A 62 -8.07 9.73 -10.70
CA LYS A 62 -6.71 9.34 -11.10
C LYS A 62 -6.02 8.46 -10.07
N THR A 63 -6.53 8.41 -8.84
CA THR A 63 -5.90 7.65 -7.76
C THR A 63 -6.02 6.16 -8.03
N LYS A 64 -4.88 5.48 -8.14
CA LYS A 64 -4.79 4.04 -8.40
C LYS A 64 -4.30 3.26 -7.18
N VAL A 65 -3.36 3.83 -6.42
CA VAL A 65 -2.71 3.13 -5.33
C VAL A 65 -2.59 4.04 -4.11
N ILE A 66 -2.87 3.46 -2.94
CA ILE A 66 -2.52 4.01 -1.63
C ILE A 66 -1.39 3.15 -1.07
N VAL A 67 -0.33 3.80 -0.60
CA VAL A 67 0.80 3.15 0.06
C VAL A 67 0.82 3.56 1.54
N PRO A 68 0.03 2.88 2.41
CA PRO A 68 0.13 3.08 3.85
C PRO A 68 1.47 2.54 4.34
N VAL A 69 2.02 3.14 5.41
CA VAL A 69 3.32 2.78 5.95
C VAL A 69 3.16 2.30 7.39
N ASP A 70 3.48 1.03 7.63
CA ASP A 70 3.46 0.38 8.95
C ASP A 70 4.71 0.80 9.75
N ILE A 71 4.79 2.10 10.08
CA ILE A 71 5.96 2.73 10.66
C ILE A 71 6.28 2.14 12.04
N ALA A 72 7.55 1.90 12.32
CA ALA A 72 8.05 1.30 13.56
C ALA A 72 7.39 -0.06 13.92
N GLY A 73 6.80 -0.76 12.95
CA GLY A 73 6.11 -2.03 13.15
C GLY A 73 4.70 -1.89 13.71
N VAL A 74 4.14 -0.69 13.72
CA VAL A 74 2.74 -0.44 14.07
C VAL A 74 1.91 -0.47 12.79
N PRO A 75 1.01 -1.45 12.63
CA PRO A 75 0.15 -1.50 11.45
C PRO A 75 -0.81 -0.32 11.40
N CYS A 76 -1.01 0.23 10.21
CA CYS A 76 -2.04 1.24 9.97
C CYS A 76 -3.44 0.67 10.28
N ASP A 77 -4.42 1.55 10.48
CA ASP A 77 -5.83 1.16 10.59
C ASP A 77 -6.38 0.75 9.21
N TYR A 78 -6.10 -0.51 8.83
CA TYR A 78 -6.53 -1.05 7.54
C TYR A 78 -8.05 -1.14 7.41
N ASP A 79 -8.78 -1.31 8.51
CA ASP A 79 -10.24 -1.33 8.46
C ASP A 79 -10.75 0.04 7.98
N ARG A 80 -10.21 1.12 8.54
CA ARG A 80 -10.54 2.48 8.12
C ARG A 80 -10.09 2.77 6.68
N ILE A 81 -8.90 2.30 6.27
CA ILE A 81 -8.42 2.45 4.88
C ILE A 81 -9.37 1.77 3.91
N PHE A 82 -9.74 0.50 4.15
CA PHE A 82 -10.64 -0.23 3.24
C PHE A 82 -12.07 0.32 3.24
N ASP A 83 -12.56 0.85 4.36
CA ASP A 83 -13.84 1.58 4.41
C ASP A 83 -13.81 2.84 3.52
N ILE A 84 -12.70 3.59 3.53
CA ILE A 84 -12.49 4.75 2.65
C ILE A 84 -12.45 4.29 1.19
N VAL A 85 -11.68 3.25 0.88
CA VAL A 85 -11.55 2.69 -0.47
C VAL A 85 -12.92 2.26 -1.01
N GLU A 86 -13.75 1.59 -0.21
CA GLU A 86 -15.09 1.17 -0.63
C GLU A 86 -16.01 2.38 -0.87
N ARG A 87 -16.00 3.39 0.02
CA ARG A 87 -16.77 4.64 -0.19
C ARG A 87 -16.36 5.38 -1.46
N LYS A 88 -15.09 5.30 -1.85
CA LYS A 88 -14.52 5.98 -3.03
C LYS A 88 -14.47 5.11 -4.28
N LYS A 89 -14.98 3.89 -4.23
CA LYS A 89 -14.92 2.90 -5.31
C LYS A 89 -15.41 3.42 -6.67
N ALA A 90 -16.44 4.27 -6.66
CA ALA A 90 -16.98 4.88 -7.88
C ALA A 90 -15.98 5.79 -8.62
N LEU A 91 -14.93 6.27 -7.94
CA LEU A 91 -13.86 7.07 -8.54
C LEU A 91 -12.76 6.20 -9.18
N PHE A 92 -12.74 4.91 -8.92
CA PHE A 92 -11.71 4.03 -9.44
C PHE A 92 -12.01 3.62 -10.89
N HIS A 93 -11.12 3.98 -11.80
CA HIS A 93 -11.19 3.63 -13.22
C HIS A 93 -10.04 2.70 -13.61
N PRO A 94 -10.25 1.37 -13.68
CA PRO A 94 -9.19 0.42 -13.99
C PRO A 94 -8.65 0.63 -15.41
N SER A 95 -7.32 0.61 -15.57
CA SER A 95 -6.62 0.78 -16.83
C SER A 95 -6.23 -0.54 -17.51
N ASN A 96 -6.28 -1.66 -16.77
CA ASN A 96 -5.92 -3.00 -17.25
C ASN A 96 -6.73 -4.09 -16.53
N ASP A 97 -6.52 -5.34 -16.91
CA ASP A 97 -7.30 -6.48 -16.38
C ASP A 97 -7.00 -6.76 -14.90
N VAL A 98 -5.75 -6.58 -14.45
CA VAL A 98 -5.38 -6.75 -13.03
C VAL A 98 -6.11 -5.72 -12.16
N GLN A 99 -6.06 -4.45 -12.54
CA GLN A 99 -6.80 -3.39 -11.82
C GLN A 99 -8.31 -3.62 -11.86
N ARG A 100 -8.83 -4.18 -12.98
CA ARG A 100 -10.26 -4.50 -13.11
C ARG A 100 -10.66 -5.66 -12.20
N ALA A 101 -9.82 -6.67 -12.07
CA ALA A 101 -10.06 -7.79 -11.17
C ALA A 101 -10.05 -7.37 -9.70
N ILE A 102 -9.16 -6.44 -9.31
CA ILE A 102 -9.13 -5.88 -7.95
C ILE A 102 -10.35 -4.98 -7.70
N GLY A 103 -10.73 -4.11 -8.65
CA GLY A 103 -11.99 -3.38 -8.68
C GLY A 103 -12.11 -2.19 -7.72
N HIS A 104 -11.02 -1.74 -7.09
CA HIS A 104 -10.98 -0.59 -6.18
C HIS A 104 -9.59 0.05 -6.15
N VAL A 105 -9.45 1.22 -5.50
CA VAL A 105 -8.14 1.84 -5.27
C VAL A 105 -7.27 0.89 -4.47
N ILE A 106 -6.14 0.49 -5.03
CA ILE A 106 -5.32 -0.62 -4.56
C ILE A 106 -4.54 -0.20 -3.31
N VAL A 107 -4.52 -1.04 -2.29
CA VAL A 107 -3.78 -0.81 -1.05
C VAL A 107 -2.49 -1.63 -1.10
N ALA A 108 -1.35 -0.95 -1.27
CA ALA A 108 -0.01 -1.55 -1.34
C ALA A 108 0.82 -1.13 -0.12
N ALA A 109 0.75 -1.92 0.95
CA ALA A 109 1.39 -1.60 2.23
C ALA A 109 2.92 -1.58 2.15
N ASP A 110 3.53 -0.54 2.70
CA ASP A 110 4.95 -0.52 3.04
C ASP A 110 5.13 -1.03 4.48
N ALA A 111 5.41 -2.31 4.60
CA ALA A 111 5.64 -3.02 5.86
C ALA A 111 7.15 -3.23 6.13
N ALA A 112 8.00 -2.31 5.65
CA ALA A 112 9.45 -2.40 5.81
C ALA A 112 9.93 -2.49 7.28
N HIS A 113 9.09 -2.08 8.24
CA HIS A 113 9.34 -2.20 9.69
C HIS A 113 8.46 -3.26 10.37
N ALA A 114 7.55 -3.91 9.64
CA ALA A 114 6.46 -4.69 10.23
C ALA A 114 6.53 -6.19 9.93
N PHE A 115 7.69 -6.73 9.54
CA PHE A 115 7.85 -8.17 9.39
C PHE A 115 7.64 -8.86 10.75
N GLY A 116 6.66 -9.77 10.83
CA GLY A 116 6.26 -10.45 12.06
C GLY A 116 5.30 -9.65 12.95
N ALA A 117 4.96 -8.41 12.60
CA ALA A 117 3.92 -7.64 13.28
C ALA A 117 2.51 -8.16 12.93
N SER A 118 1.56 -7.85 13.79
CA SER A 118 0.16 -8.25 13.60
C SER A 118 -0.77 -7.23 14.22
N TYR A 119 -2.00 -7.21 13.78
CA TYR A 119 -3.07 -6.44 14.39
C TYR A 119 -4.27 -7.32 14.70
N MET A 120 -5.19 -6.80 15.51
CA MET A 120 -6.41 -7.51 15.89
C MET A 120 -7.58 -6.99 15.05
N ARG A 121 -8.30 -7.90 14.39
CA ARG A 121 -9.51 -7.61 13.65
C ARG A 121 -10.61 -8.56 14.06
N ALA A 122 -11.72 -8.03 14.54
CA ALA A 122 -12.87 -8.83 15.01
C ALA A 122 -12.50 -9.96 16.01
N GLY A 123 -11.47 -9.75 16.82
CA GLY A 123 -10.98 -10.74 17.78
C GLY A 123 -9.98 -11.76 17.23
N GLU A 124 -9.66 -11.70 15.94
CA GLU A 124 -8.65 -12.54 15.29
C GLU A 124 -7.34 -11.78 15.11
N ARG A 125 -6.23 -12.53 15.23
CA ARG A 125 -4.89 -12.00 15.00
C ARG A 125 -4.54 -12.15 13.52
N ILE A 126 -4.34 -11.03 12.82
CA ILE A 126 -3.95 -11.01 11.42
C ILE A 126 -2.51 -10.51 11.30
N MET A 127 -1.67 -11.28 10.62
CA MET A 127 -0.27 -10.90 10.40
C MET A 127 -0.17 -9.81 9.31
N CYS A 128 0.75 -8.85 9.50
CA CYS A 128 1.17 -7.98 8.40
C CYS A 128 1.60 -8.83 7.21
N GLY A 129 1.16 -8.43 6.01
CA GLY A 129 1.30 -9.23 4.79
C GLY A 129 -0.01 -9.88 4.32
N ASN A 130 -1.02 -10.01 5.22
CA ASN A 130 -2.31 -10.64 4.88
C ASN A 130 -3.48 -9.65 4.85
N VAL A 131 -3.22 -8.34 4.98
CA VAL A 131 -4.26 -7.32 5.15
C VAL A 131 -4.48 -6.50 3.90
N ALA A 132 -3.42 -5.88 3.41
CA ALA A 132 -3.42 -5.08 2.21
C ALA A 132 -3.56 -5.96 0.96
N ASP A 133 -3.91 -5.37 -0.18
CA ASP A 133 -3.94 -6.12 -1.45
C ASP A 133 -2.55 -6.61 -1.82
N PHE A 134 -1.56 -5.74 -1.60
CA PHE A 134 -0.13 -6.06 -1.70
C PHE A 134 0.60 -5.57 -0.45
N THR A 135 1.65 -6.28 -0.06
CA THR A 135 2.53 -5.84 1.03
C THR A 135 3.99 -6.00 0.62
N SER A 136 4.79 -4.99 0.90
CA SER A 136 6.23 -4.98 0.66
C SER A 136 6.99 -4.99 1.98
N PHE A 137 7.89 -5.95 2.14
CA PHE A 137 8.82 -6.06 3.27
C PHE A 137 10.24 -5.72 2.87
N SER A 138 11.01 -5.18 3.80
CA SER A 138 12.43 -4.94 3.65
C SER A 138 13.24 -5.83 4.61
N PHE A 139 14.29 -6.44 4.09
CA PHE A 139 15.26 -7.24 4.85
C PHE A 139 16.65 -6.59 4.82
N HIS A 140 16.69 -5.28 4.57
CA HIS A 140 17.91 -4.49 4.64
C HIS A 140 18.57 -4.60 6.03
N ALA A 141 19.88 -4.36 6.11
CA ALA A 141 20.72 -4.58 7.28
C ALA A 141 20.22 -3.95 8.61
N VAL A 142 19.46 -2.84 8.53
CA VAL A 142 18.94 -2.12 9.72
C VAL A 142 17.55 -2.55 10.16
N LYS A 143 16.93 -3.53 9.49
CA LYS A 143 15.56 -3.98 9.81
C LYS A 143 15.54 -5.00 10.95
N ASN A 144 14.36 -5.18 11.55
CA ASN A 144 14.13 -6.15 12.64
C ASN A 144 14.40 -7.61 12.23
N PHE A 145 14.25 -7.92 10.94
CA PHE A 145 14.74 -9.15 10.30
C PHE A 145 15.58 -8.76 9.10
N THR A 146 16.74 -9.35 8.93
CA THR A 146 17.67 -8.94 7.87
C THR A 146 18.37 -10.12 7.19
N THR A 147 18.60 -9.95 5.90
CA THR A 147 19.48 -10.78 5.06
C THR A 147 20.63 -9.95 4.49
N ALA A 148 21.03 -8.87 5.17
CA ALA A 148 21.90 -7.78 4.76
C ALA A 148 21.28 -6.91 3.66
N GLU A 149 20.97 -7.49 2.53
CA GLU A 149 20.15 -6.93 1.45
C GLU A 149 19.06 -7.93 1.09
N GLY A 150 17.84 -7.44 0.91
CA GLY A 150 16.71 -8.29 0.54
C GLY A 150 15.36 -7.65 0.81
N GLY A 151 14.34 -8.33 0.37
CA GLY A 151 12.94 -7.98 0.61
C GLY A 151 12.02 -9.06 0.06
N ALA A 152 10.78 -8.99 0.45
CA ALA A 152 9.72 -9.85 -0.05
C ALA A 152 8.46 -9.04 -0.32
N SER A 153 7.60 -9.56 -1.16
CA SER A 153 6.24 -9.06 -1.35
C SER A 153 5.25 -10.18 -1.12
N THR A 154 4.10 -9.84 -0.59
CA THR A 154 2.92 -10.71 -0.55
C THR A 154 1.77 -10.02 -1.27
N CYS A 155 0.85 -10.79 -1.82
CA CYS A 155 -0.40 -10.32 -2.37
C CYS A 155 -1.56 -11.18 -1.88
N LYS A 156 -2.77 -10.62 -1.88
CA LYS A 156 -3.99 -11.41 -1.78
C LYS A 156 -4.24 -12.12 -3.10
N ASP A 157 -4.96 -13.23 -3.03
CA ASP A 157 -5.46 -13.88 -4.23
C ASP A 157 -6.35 -12.91 -5.03
N ILE A 158 -6.07 -12.78 -6.31
CA ILE A 158 -6.83 -11.94 -7.24
C ILE A 158 -7.65 -12.87 -8.12
N GLU A 159 -8.97 -12.78 -8.02
CA GLU A 159 -9.87 -13.63 -8.81
C GLU A 159 -9.64 -13.43 -10.31
N GLY A 160 -9.43 -14.52 -11.03
CA GLY A 160 -9.20 -14.51 -12.49
C GLY A 160 -7.76 -14.21 -12.92
N ILE A 161 -6.85 -14.05 -11.96
CA ILE A 161 -5.39 -13.94 -12.23
C ILE A 161 -4.71 -15.19 -11.67
N ASP A 162 -3.74 -15.71 -12.42
CA ASP A 162 -2.90 -16.81 -11.91
C ASP A 162 -1.93 -16.24 -10.87
N ASN A 163 -2.22 -16.52 -9.61
CA ASN A 163 -1.43 -15.98 -8.50
C ASN A 163 -0.04 -16.65 -8.35
N GLU A 164 0.23 -17.74 -9.09
CA GLU A 164 1.57 -18.33 -9.16
C GLU A 164 2.50 -17.56 -10.12
N GLU A 165 1.94 -16.67 -10.96
CA GLU A 165 2.70 -15.84 -11.90
C GLU A 165 2.96 -14.41 -11.37
N ILE A 166 2.43 -14.05 -10.18
CA ILE A 166 2.66 -12.75 -9.50
C ILE A 166 3.91 -12.82 -8.64
#